data_3f46d0220a6a6e7af5def5e7c915eb35
#
_entry.id   3f46d0220a6a6e7af5def5e7c915eb35
#
_cell.length_a   1.000
_cell.length_b   1.000
_cell.length_c   1.000
_cell.angle_alpha   90.00
_cell.angle_beta   90.00
_cell.angle_gamma   90.00
#
_symmetry.space_group_name_H-M   'P 1'
#
loop_
_entity.id
_entity.type
_entity.pdbx_description
1 polymer ?
#
loop_
_entity_poly.entity_id
_entity_poly.type
_entity_poly.pdbx_seq_one_letter_code
_entity_poly.pdbx_strand_id
1 'polypeptide(L)'
;MIIDKKKVKITLSEKILLVFLVIISLFFIIFFLRISNKCLFLNSLDEENLINYKNEKIIILEVPCGKVAIKFFIKEAPLNTNQILNLIKNKEYDNSFFYKVKKNKLIEFGDLKFGKKDNLNYLKIGTGGSSLKNNLSELSSDYNFKKGSVGMVKRGKFDTENSQIFILLDDNPSYNGQYTPIGEVIEGIELLKKIKYNNNSEFVLRPDYVKKFYVYKFN
;
A
#
# COMPACT_ATOMS: atom_id res chain seq x y z
N MET A 1 25.06 40.79 49.39
CA MET A 1 25.82 39.53 49.37
C MET A 1 25.88 39.11 47.91
N ILE A 2 27.00 39.43 47.21
CA ILE A 2 27.21 39.16 45.80
C ILE A 2 27.76 37.75 45.70
N ILE A 3 26.99 36.82 45.15
CA ILE A 3 27.45 35.45 44.91
C ILE A 3 28.32 35.44 43.66
N ASP A 4 29.62 35.34 43.87
CA ASP A 4 30.63 35.22 42.81
C ASP A 4 30.47 33.89 42.07
N LYS A 5 29.95 33.93 40.84
CA LYS A 5 29.82 32.74 39.96
C LYS A 5 31.20 32.34 39.48
N LYS A 6 31.89 31.45 40.17
CA LYS A 6 33.09 30.77 39.67
C LYS A 6 32.78 30.11 38.31
N LYS A 7 33.37 30.64 37.26
CA LYS A 7 33.35 29.97 35.93
C LYS A 7 34.09 28.61 36.03
N VAL A 8 33.35 27.55 36.02
CA VAL A 8 33.92 26.19 35.94
C VAL A 8 34.64 26.03 34.59
N LYS A 9 35.97 25.90 34.62
CA LYS A 9 36.77 25.61 33.41
C LYS A 9 36.67 24.11 33.13
N ILE A 10 35.97 23.76 32.06
CA ILE A 10 35.86 22.38 31.58
C ILE A 10 37.23 21.94 31.04
N THR A 11 37.75 20.82 31.50
CA THR A 11 39.01 20.22 31.07
C THR A 11 38.89 19.66 29.65
N LEU A 12 40.01 19.42 28.96
CA LEU A 12 40.03 18.84 27.63
C LEU A 12 39.36 17.45 27.60
N SER A 13 39.60 16.63 28.63
CA SER A 13 39.01 15.30 28.79
C SER A 13 37.45 15.36 28.93
N GLU A 14 36.95 16.33 29.69
CA GLU A 14 35.51 16.54 29.83
C GLU A 14 34.86 17.00 28.51
N LYS A 15 35.54 17.83 27.74
CA LYS A 15 35.07 18.22 26.39
C LYS A 15 34.99 17.03 25.45
N ILE A 16 36.01 16.16 25.42
CA ILE A 16 36.04 14.94 24.60
C ILE A 16 34.89 14.01 25.04
N LEU A 17 34.67 13.83 26.34
CA LEU A 17 33.58 13.01 26.87
C LEU A 17 32.21 13.56 26.45
N LEU A 18 32.00 14.89 26.55
CA LEU A 18 30.76 15.53 26.11
C LEU A 18 30.50 15.32 24.61
N VAL A 19 31.51 15.50 23.78
CA VAL A 19 31.37 15.24 22.33
C VAL A 19 30.99 13.78 22.05
N PHE A 20 31.63 12.84 22.74
CA PHE A 20 31.34 11.41 22.61
C PHE A 20 29.89 11.08 23.04
N LEU A 21 29.41 11.64 24.14
CA LEU A 21 28.03 11.48 24.61
C LEU A 21 27.02 12.07 23.62
N VAL A 22 27.33 13.21 23.00
CA VAL A 22 26.48 13.80 21.95
C VAL A 22 26.40 12.89 20.72
N ILE A 23 27.53 12.33 20.28
CA ILE A 23 27.55 11.40 19.14
C ILE A 23 26.73 10.15 19.42
N ILE A 24 26.89 9.56 20.62
CA ILE A 24 26.10 8.40 21.05
C ILE A 24 24.60 8.74 21.09
N SER A 25 24.24 9.88 21.67
CA SER A 25 22.86 10.34 21.73
C SER A 25 22.24 10.50 20.33
N LEU A 26 22.95 11.13 19.39
CA LEU A 26 22.53 11.27 18.01
C LEU A 26 22.38 9.90 17.31
N PHE A 27 23.31 8.98 17.57
CA PHE A 27 23.21 7.60 17.04
C PHE A 27 21.94 6.90 17.55
N PHE A 28 21.64 6.99 18.84
CA PHE A 28 20.42 6.41 19.42
C PHE A 28 19.15 7.09 18.90
N ILE A 29 19.13 8.40 18.71
CA ILE A 29 18.01 9.13 18.14
C ILE A 29 17.75 8.66 16.70
N ILE A 30 18.80 8.60 15.86
CA ILE A 30 18.70 8.14 14.46
C ILE A 30 18.24 6.67 14.42
N PHE A 31 18.80 5.82 15.28
CA PHE A 31 18.43 4.41 15.38
C PHE A 31 16.98 4.25 15.80
N PHE A 32 16.51 5.00 16.81
CA PHE A 32 15.12 4.98 17.26
C PHE A 32 14.16 5.48 16.17
N LEU A 33 14.50 6.58 15.49
CA LEU A 33 13.71 7.10 14.37
C LEU A 33 13.64 6.08 13.23
N ARG A 34 14.72 5.34 12.97
CA ARG A 34 14.77 4.29 11.94
C ARG A 34 13.88 3.09 12.27
N ILE A 35 13.83 2.68 13.54
CA ILE A 35 12.98 1.58 14.01
C ILE A 35 11.51 2.00 14.04
N SER A 36 11.21 3.21 14.50
CA SER A 36 9.83 3.68 14.64
C SER A 36 9.19 4.10 13.31
N ASN A 37 9.99 4.50 12.32
CA ASN A 37 9.49 5.01 11.04
C ASN A 37 9.80 4.04 9.88
N LYS A 38 8.88 3.11 9.62
CA LYS A 38 8.97 2.11 8.53
C LYS A 38 9.15 2.74 7.14
N CYS A 39 8.82 4.00 7.00
CA CYS A 39 8.80 4.72 5.73
C CYS A 39 10.05 5.58 5.51
N LEU A 40 10.98 5.63 6.47
CA LEU A 40 12.21 6.39 6.31
C LEU A 40 13.06 5.78 5.19
N PHE A 41 13.53 6.59 4.26
CA PHE A 41 14.34 6.19 3.08
C PHE A 41 13.58 5.48 1.94
N LEU A 42 12.26 5.59 1.87
CA LEU A 42 11.54 5.17 0.67
C LEU A 42 11.39 6.36 -0.28
N ASN A 43 11.67 6.13 -1.56
CA ASN A 43 11.53 7.16 -2.57
C ASN A 43 10.04 7.57 -2.72
N SER A 44 9.80 8.86 -2.91
CA SER A 44 8.53 9.36 -3.37
C SER A 44 8.28 8.86 -4.80
N LEU A 45 7.01 8.84 -5.21
CA LEU A 45 6.63 8.60 -6.60
C LEU A 45 7.40 9.54 -7.52
N ASP A 46 8.09 9.00 -8.51
CA ASP A 46 8.75 9.78 -9.55
C ASP A 46 7.74 10.07 -10.66
N GLU A 47 7.27 11.31 -10.69
CA GLU A 47 6.26 11.73 -11.67
C GLU A 47 6.83 11.81 -13.09
N GLU A 48 8.15 11.99 -13.27
CA GLU A 48 8.80 11.97 -14.59
C GLU A 48 8.67 10.59 -15.25
N ASN A 49 8.80 9.52 -14.49
CA ASN A 49 8.60 8.17 -15.00
C ASN A 49 7.19 7.91 -15.50
N LEU A 50 6.19 8.59 -14.95
CA LEU A 50 4.80 8.44 -15.38
C LEU A 50 4.52 9.04 -16.76
N ILE A 51 5.34 9.95 -17.26
CA ILE A 51 5.19 10.57 -18.59
C ILE A 51 5.18 9.50 -19.69
N ASN A 52 5.95 8.42 -19.52
CA ASN A 52 5.99 7.30 -20.45
C ASN A 52 4.63 6.59 -20.62
N TYR A 53 3.71 6.80 -19.68
CA TYR A 53 2.38 6.20 -19.64
C TYR A 53 1.25 7.21 -19.92
N LYS A 54 1.54 8.34 -20.57
CA LYS A 54 0.56 9.44 -20.79
C LYS A 54 -0.71 8.99 -21.51
N ASN A 55 -0.63 7.97 -22.36
CA ASN A 55 -1.77 7.41 -23.09
C ASN A 55 -2.51 6.30 -22.33
N GLU A 56 -2.07 5.97 -21.12
CA GLU A 56 -2.61 4.91 -20.31
C GLU A 56 -3.46 5.45 -19.15
N LYS A 57 -4.33 4.62 -18.61
CA LYS A 57 -5.10 4.96 -17.42
C LYS A 57 -4.28 4.66 -16.16
N ILE A 58 -3.72 5.69 -15.56
CA ILE A 58 -2.91 5.57 -14.34
C ILE A 58 -3.75 5.92 -13.13
N ILE A 59 -3.64 5.07 -12.10
CA ILE A 59 -4.32 5.21 -10.82
C ILE A 59 -3.26 5.28 -9.73
N ILE A 60 -3.42 6.23 -8.80
CA ILE A 60 -2.54 6.38 -7.64
C ILE A 60 -3.22 5.79 -6.41
N LEU A 61 -2.53 4.83 -5.79
CA LEU A 61 -2.90 4.26 -4.50
C LEU A 61 -1.99 4.87 -3.42
N GLU A 62 -2.54 5.73 -2.57
CA GLU A 62 -1.83 6.27 -1.41
C GLU A 62 -1.91 5.31 -0.23
N VAL A 63 -0.75 4.82 0.17
CA VAL A 63 -0.54 3.92 1.31
C VAL A 63 0.18 4.66 2.44
N PRO A 64 0.34 4.08 3.65
CA PRO A 64 1.01 4.77 4.76
C PRO A 64 2.39 5.32 4.42
N CYS A 65 3.17 4.61 3.60
CA CYS A 65 4.56 4.97 3.28
C CYS A 65 4.74 5.74 1.97
N GLY A 66 3.70 6.08 1.23
CA GLY A 66 3.82 6.86 0.01
C GLY A 66 2.75 6.55 -1.03
N LYS A 67 3.08 6.80 -2.29
CA LYS A 67 2.19 6.64 -3.44
C LYS A 67 2.67 5.50 -4.33
N VAL A 68 1.74 4.68 -4.79
CA VAL A 68 1.96 3.57 -5.73
C VAL A 68 1.20 3.88 -7.01
N ALA A 69 1.87 3.82 -8.16
CA ALA A 69 1.24 4.01 -9.45
C ALA A 69 0.87 2.66 -10.08
N ILE A 70 -0.37 2.55 -10.53
CA ILE A 70 -0.95 1.36 -11.15
C ILE A 70 -1.47 1.73 -12.53
N LYS A 71 -1.02 1.02 -13.57
CA LYS A 71 -1.61 1.09 -14.90
C LYS A 71 -2.79 0.14 -14.98
N PHE A 72 -3.99 0.63 -15.36
CA PHE A 72 -5.19 -0.18 -15.52
C PHE A 72 -5.37 -0.71 -16.94
N PHE A 73 -5.83 -1.95 -17.06
CA PHE A 73 -6.10 -2.67 -18.30
C PHE A 73 -7.55 -2.47 -18.75
N ILE A 74 -7.87 -1.26 -19.21
CA ILE A 74 -9.24 -0.88 -19.56
C ILE A 74 -9.79 -1.68 -20.74
N LYS A 75 -8.92 -2.07 -21.70
CA LYS A 75 -9.32 -2.83 -22.90
C LYS A 75 -9.48 -4.31 -22.62
N GLU A 76 -8.64 -4.85 -21.74
CA GLU A 76 -8.56 -6.28 -21.43
C GLU A 76 -9.64 -6.72 -20.43
N ALA A 77 -9.99 -5.83 -19.48
CA ALA A 77 -11.00 -6.10 -18.46
C ALA A 77 -11.94 -4.90 -18.27
N PRO A 78 -12.74 -4.53 -19.31
CA PRO A 78 -13.54 -3.30 -19.31
C PRO A 78 -14.63 -3.27 -18.23
N LEU A 79 -15.30 -4.39 -17.94
CA LEU A 79 -16.36 -4.43 -16.93
C LEU A 79 -15.81 -4.14 -15.53
N ASN A 80 -14.75 -4.87 -15.15
CA ASN A 80 -14.16 -4.78 -13.84
C ASN A 80 -13.42 -3.45 -13.63
N THR A 81 -12.61 -3.03 -14.60
CA THR A 81 -11.88 -1.75 -14.49
C THR A 81 -12.80 -0.55 -14.45
N ASN A 82 -13.88 -0.52 -15.25
CA ASN A 82 -14.85 0.59 -15.21
C ASN A 82 -15.60 0.63 -13.88
N GLN A 83 -15.98 -0.52 -13.30
CA GLN A 83 -16.60 -0.56 -11.98
C GLN A 83 -15.66 -0.02 -10.90
N ILE A 84 -14.39 -0.47 -10.89
CA ILE A 84 -13.38 0.03 -9.96
C ILE A 84 -13.15 1.53 -10.14
N LEU A 85 -13.06 2.02 -11.39
CA LEU A 85 -12.93 3.46 -11.66
C LEU A 85 -14.12 4.28 -11.15
N ASN A 86 -15.33 3.75 -11.25
CA ASN A 86 -16.52 4.41 -10.71
C ASN A 86 -16.43 4.53 -9.18
N LEU A 87 -16.08 3.44 -8.49
CA LEU A 87 -15.87 3.43 -7.05
C LEU A 87 -14.74 4.37 -6.60
N ILE A 88 -13.65 4.45 -7.38
CA ILE A 88 -12.53 5.38 -7.17
C ILE A 88 -13.00 6.84 -7.28
N LYS A 89 -13.77 7.18 -8.32
CA LYS A 89 -14.32 8.54 -8.51
C LYS A 89 -15.20 8.97 -7.34
N ASN A 90 -15.95 8.04 -6.78
CA ASN A 90 -16.82 8.27 -5.63
C ASN A 90 -16.07 8.19 -4.28
N LYS A 91 -14.73 8.01 -4.29
CA LYS A 91 -13.87 7.88 -3.10
C LYS A 91 -14.26 6.73 -2.16
N GLU A 92 -14.90 5.68 -2.72
CA GLU A 92 -15.37 4.55 -1.93
C GLU A 92 -14.22 3.76 -1.29
N TYR A 93 -13.02 3.76 -1.90
CA TYR A 93 -11.84 3.09 -1.38
C TYR A 93 -11.13 3.84 -0.24
N ASP A 94 -11.40 5.13 -0.08
CA ASP A 94 -10.76 5.92 0.97
C ASP A 94 -11.08 5.32 2.34
N ASN A 95 -10.04 5.16 3.18
CA ASN A 95 -10.11 4.52 4.49
C ASN A 95 -10.47 3.02 4.48
N SER A 96 -10.44 2.33 3.33
CA SER A 96 -10.57 0.87 3.29
C SER A 96 -9.29 0.19 3.75
N PHE A 97 -9.41 -0.93 4.48
CA PHE A 97 -8.28 -1.63 5.06
C PHE A 97 -7.63 -2.61 4.08
N PHE A 98 -6.30 -2.76 4.21
CA PHE A 98 -5.56 -3.91 3.69
C PHE A 98 -5.78 -5.09 4.64
N TYR A 99 -6.87 -5.82 4.44
CA TYR A 99 -7.38 -6.80 5.41
C TYR A 99 -6.63 -8.14 5.37
N LYS A 100 -6.03 -8.47 4.21
CA LYS A 100 -5.27 -9.70 4.03
C LYS A 100 -3.91 -9.38 3.43
N VAL A 101 -2.86 -9.75 4.14
CA VAL A 101 -1.47 -9.49 3.73
C VAL A 101 -0.63 -10.73 3.99
N LYS A 102 -0.24 -11.39 2.90
CA LYS A 102 0.79 -12.43 2.90
C LYS A 102 2.14 -11.77 2.67
N LYS A 103 3.01 -11.79 3.66
CA LYS A 103 4.33 -11.15 3.61
C LYS A 103 5.06 -11.48 2.31
N ASN A 104 5.48 -10.44 1.58
CA ASN A 104 6.20 -10.51 0.30
C ASN A 104 5.50 -11.32 -0.81
N LYS A 105 4.22 -11.68 -0.66
CA LYS A 105 3.48 -12.46 -1.67
C LYS A 105 2.26 -11.72 -2.22
N LEU A 106 1.39 -11.23 -1.36
CA LEU A 106 0.08 -10.76 -1.75
C LEU A 106 -0.47 -9.76 -0.73
N ILE A 107 -1.18 -8.75 -1.21
CA ILE A 107 -2.06 -7.91 -0.40
C ILE A 107 -3.46 -7.88 -1.02
N GLU A 108 -4.51 -7.83 -0.16
CA GLU A 108 -5.90 -7.68 -0.58
C GLU A 108 -6.55 -6.52 0.19
N PHE A 109 -7.37 -5.74 -0.51
CA PHE A 109 -8.14 -4.62 0.01
C PHE A 109 -9.43 -4.41 -0.78
N GLY A 110 -10.27 -3.44 -0.37
CA GLY A 110 -11.48 -3.08 -1.10
C GLY A 110 -12.73 -3.85 -0.67
N ASP A 111 -12.75 -4.43 0.54
CA ASP A 111 -14.01 -4.79 1.18
C ASP A 111 -14.68 -3.51 1.72
N LEU A 112 -15.53 -2.91 0.89
CA LEU A 112 -16.12 -1.59 1.18
C LEU A 112 -17.28 -1.69 2.18
N LYS A 113 -17.77 -2.90 2.44
CA LYS A 113 -18.89 -3.14 3.37
C LYS A 113 -18.42 -3.40 4.80
N PHE A 114 -17.36 -4.20 4.99
CA PHE A 114 -16.92 -4.65 6.33
C PHE A 114 -15.47 -4.26 6.65
N GLY A 115 -14.78 -3.65 5.69
CA GLY A 115 -13.36 -3.34 5.77
C GLY A 115 -13.04 -1.85 5.64
N LYS A 116 -13.86 -0.95 6.17
CA LYS A 116 -13.60 0.50 6.24
C LYS A 116 -13.41 0.95 7.70
N LYS A 117 -12.71 2.06 7.91
CA LYS A 117 -12.47 2.63 9.26
C LYS A 117 -13.76 2.78 10.08
N ASP A 118 -14.82 3.23 9.42
CA ASP A 118 -16.08 3.54 10.07
C ASP A 118 -16.99 2.30 10.22
N ASN A 119 -16.62 1.17 9.59
CA ASN A 119 -17.41 -0.06 9.61
C ASN A 119 -16.52 -1.31 9.55
N LEU A 120 -15.57 -1.43 10.49
CA LEU A 120 -14.70 -2.59 10.57
C LEU A 120 -15.36 -3.75 11.31
N ASN A 121 -15.58 -4.84 10.61
CA ASN A 121 -16.07 -6.08 11.20
C ASN A 121 -15.07 -7.22 10.95
N TYR A 122 -14.28 -7.55 11.96
CA TYR A 122 -13.23 -8.59 11.88
C TYR A 122 -13.75 -9.99 11.57
N LEU A 123 -15.02 -10.30 11.89
CA LEU A 123 -15.60 -11.61 11.60
C LEU A 123 -16.10 -11.75 10.15
N LYS A 124 -16.30 -10.61 9.47
CA LYS A 124 -16.88 -10.57 8.11
C LYS A 124 -15.94 -9.94 7.08
N ILE A 125 -14.83 -9.31 7.50
CA ILE A 125 -13.91 -8.67 6.58
C ILE A 125 -13.38 -9.66 5.53
N GLY A 126 -13.33 -9.24 4.28
CA GLY A 126 -13.00 -10.09 3.13
C GLY A 126 -14.22 -10.80 2.51
N THR A 127 -15.41 -10.75 3.14
CA THR A 127 -16.62 -11.36 2.60
C THR A 127 -17.61 -10.37 1.98
N GLY A 128 -17.35 -9.07 2.15
CA GLY A 128 -18.19 -7.99 1.63
C GLY A 128 -17.84 -7.61 0.19
N GLY A 129 -18.09 -6.36 -0.13
CA GLY A 129 -17.86 -5.74 -1.44
C GLY A 129 -18.44 -4.34 -1.44
N SER A 130 -18.72 -3.79 -2.61
CA SER A 130 -19.52 -2.57 -2.77
C SER A 130 -21.03 -2.90 -2.81
N SER A 131 -21.84 -1.86 -2.87
CA SER A 131 -23.30 -1.98 -3.12
C SER A 131 -23.66 -2.31 -4.57
N LEU A 132 -22.69 -2.29 -5.47
CA LEU A 132 -22.88 -2.59 -6.89
C LEU A 132 -23.05 -4.11 -7.12
N LYS A 133 -23.56 -4.46 -8.29
CA LYS A 133 -23.64 -5.86 -8.72
C LYS A 133 -22.25 -6.44 -8.95
N ASN A 134 -22.15 -7.76 -8.81
CA ASN A 134 -20.94 -8.48 -9.22
C ASN A 134 -20.79 -8.45 -10.75
N ASN A 135 -19.56 -8.41 -11.21
CA ASN A 135 -19.22 -8.54 -12.61
C ASN A 135 -18.91 -9.99 -12.99
N LEU A 136 -18.94 -10.24 -14.29
CA LEU A 136 -18.39 -11.44 -14.89
C LEU A 136 -16.87 -11.43 -14.75
N SER A 137 -16.29 -12.61 -14.66
CA SER A 137 -14.84 -12.80 -14.69
C SER A 137 -14.32 -12.54 -16.11
N GLU A 138 -13.40 -11.59 -16.26
CA GLU A 138 -12.74 -11.26 -17.53
C GLU A 138 -11.36 -11.92 -17.55
N LEU A 139 -11.35 -13.24 -17.70
CA LEU A 139 -10.12 -14.04 -17.64
C LEU A 139 -9.30 -13.88 -18.91
N SER A 140 -7.96 -13.91 -18.76
CA SER A 140 -7.02 -13.94 -19.87
C SER A 140 -6.12 -15.17 -19.74
N SER A 141 -6.10 -16.02 -20.77
CA SER A 141 -5.19 -17.16 -20.85
C SER A 141 -3.73 -16.73 -21.05
N ASP A 142 -3.54 -15.58 -21.70
CA ASP A 142 -2.22 -15.08 -22.12
C ASP A 142 -1.56 -14.17 -21.09
N TYR A 143 -2.30 -13.80 -20.05
CA TYR A 143 -1.76 -12.95 -18.99
C TYR A 143 -1.04 -13.78 -17.92
N ASN A 144 0.23 -13.44 -17.70
CA ASN A 144 1.05 -14.06 -16.65
C ASN A 144 1.03 -13.23 -15.39
N PHE A 145 0.48 -13.79 -14.32
CA PHE A 145 0.48 -13.17 -13.00
C PHE A 145 1.86 -13.21 -12.37
N LYS A 146 2.52 -12.05 -12.34
CA LYS A 146 3.86 -11.81 -11.80
C LYS A 146 3.84 -10.74 -10.72
N LYS A 147 4.97 -10.51 -10.08
CA LYS A 147 5.16 -9.39 -9.15
C LYS A 147 4.68 -8.08 -9.79
N GLY A 148 3.82 -7.36 -9.08
CA GLY A 148 3.19 -6.12 -9.54
C GLY A 148 1.84 -6.32 -10.22
N SER A 149 1.45 -7.54 -10.59
CA SER A 149 0.12 -7.79 -11.14
C SER A 149 -0.99 -7.40 -10.17
N VAL A 150 -2.03 -6.74 -10.70
CA VAL A 150 -3.22 -6.33 -9.97
C VAL A 150 -4.42 -7.10 -10.54
N GLY A 151 -5.18 -7.76 -9.69
CA GLY A 151 -6.33 -8.55 -10.11
C GLY A 151 -7.53 -8.42 -9.19
N MET A 152 -8.68 -8.92 -9.68
CA MET A 152 -9.91 -8.95 -8.91
C MET A 152 -9.97 -10.15 -7.98
N VAL A 153 -10.38 -9.92 -6.74
CA VAL A 153 -10.68 -11.01 -5.79
C VAL A 153 -12.02 -11.62 -6.15
N LYS A 154 -12.08 -12.96 -6.27
CA LYS A 154 -13.32 -13.72 -6.40
C LYS A 154 -13.64 -14.46 -5.09
N ARG A 155 -14.91 -14.56 -4.75
CA ARG A 155 -15.39 -15.18 -3.50
C ARG A 155 -15.70 -16.66 -3.70
N GLY A 156 -14.65 -17.46 -3.94
CA GLY A 156 -14.74 -18.92 -4.05
C GLY A 156 -15.25 -19.45 -5.40
N LYS A 157 -15.85 -18.61 -6.27
CA LYS A 157 -16.35 -18.98 -7.60
C LYS A 157 -16.17 -17.83 -8.58
N PHE A 158 -16.26 -18.13 -9.88
CA PHE A 158 -16.27 -17.11 -10.95
C PHE A 158 -17.49 -16.20 -10.83
N ASP A 159 -17.41 -15.05 -11.51
CA ASP A 159 -18.49 -14.07 -11.62
C ASP A 159 -18.95 -13.52 -10.26
N THR A 160 -17.98 -13.36 -9.35
CA THR A 160 -18.21 -12.76 -8.02
C THR A 160 -17.33 -11.54 -7.78
N GLU A 161 -16.64 -11.08 -8.81
CA GLU A 161 -15.82 -9.87 -8.81
C GLU A 161 -16.70 -8.66 -8.51
N ASN A 162 -16.23 -7.80 -7.59
CA ASN A 162 -17.02 -6.62 -7.18
C ASN A 162 -16.12 -5.40 -6.95
N SER A 163 -15.51 -5.28 -5.78
CA SER A 163 -14.66 -4.15 -5.41
C SER A 163 -13.33 -4.59 -4.79
N GLN A 164 -13.21 -5.87 -4.44
CA GLN A 164 -12.01 -6.36 -3.80
C GLN A 164 -10.91 -6.61 -4.82
N ILE A 165 -9.72 -6.09 -4.51
CA ILE A 165 -8.54 -6.08 -5.37
C ILE A 165 -7.40 -6.77 -4.63
N PHE A 166 -6.60 -7.56 -5.36
CA PHE A 166 -5.31 -8.01 -4.87
C PHE A 166 -4.16 -7.41 -5.69
N ILE A 167 -3.00 -7.27 -5.05
CA ILE A 167 -1.73 -6.93 -5.70
C ILE A 167 -0.71 -8.00 -5.33
N LEU A 168 -0.07 -8.59 -6.33
CA LEU A 168 1.00 -9.56 -6.13
C LEU A 168 2.32 -8.85 -5.80
N LEU A 169 2.99 -9.34 -4.76
CA LEU A 169 4.34 -8.88 -4.36
C LEU A 169 5.43 -9.86 -4.79
N ASP A 170 5.03 -10.99 -5.38
CA ASP A 170 5.85 -12.05 -5.93
C ASP A 170 5.11 -12.71 -7.11
N ASP A 171 5.83 -13.45 -7.94
CA ASP A 171 5.23 -14.17 -9.06
C ASP A 171 4.28 -15.27 -8.59
N ASN A 172 3.16 -15.43 -9.28
CA ASN A 172 2.19 -16.48 -8.98
C ASN A 172 1.51 -17.03 -10.24
N PRO A 173 2.18 -17.91 -11.00
CA PRO A 173 1.63 -18.47 -12.22
C PRO A 173 0.33 -19.29 -12.04
N SER A 174 0.05 -19.76 -10.81
CA SER A 174 -1.20 -20.49 -10.54
C SER A 174 -2.46 -19.64 -10.66
N TYR A 175 -2.30 -18.31 -10.78
CA TYR A 175 -3.41 -17.36 -10.99
C TYR A 175 -3.75 -17.16 -12.47
N ASN A 176 -2.87 -17.61 -13.39
CA ASN A 176 -3.10 -17.50 -14.82
C ASN A 176 -4.39 -18.22 -15.24
N GLY A 177 -5.26 -17.53 -16.00
CA GLY A 177 -6.57 -18.04 -16.40
C GLY A 177 -7.56 -18.28 -15.24
N GLN A 178 -7.20 -17.93 -13.98
CA GLN A 178 -8.05 -18.13 -12.82
C GLN A 178 -8.61 -16.83 -12.24
N TYR A 179 -7.95 -15.71 -12.47
CA TYR A 179 -8.34 -14.40 -11.97
C TYR A 179 -8.38 -13.38 -13.09
N THR A 180 -9.24 -12.38 -12.95
CA THR A 180 -9.31 -11.23 -13.85
C THR A 180 -8.15 -10.28 -13.60
N PRO A 181 -7.21 -10.09 -14.54
CA PRO A 181 -6.17 -9.07 -14.42
C PRO A 181 -6.77 -7.70 -14.75
N ILE A 182 -6.59 -6.73 -13.87
CA ILE A 182 -7.11 -5.36 -14.07
C ILE A 182 -6.02 -4.32 -14.20
N GLY A 183 -4.77 -4.68 -14.01
CA GLY A 183 -3.66 -3.74 -14.11
C GLY A 183 -2.33 -4.28 -13.63
N GLU A 184 -1.34 -3.40 -13.59
CA GLU A 184 -0.02 -3.68 -13.05
C GLU A 184 0.54 -2.46 -12.30
N VAL A 185 1.29 -2.70 -11.24
CA VAL A 185 2.06 -1.67 -10.53
C VAL A 185 3.24 -1.29 -11.39
N ILE A 186 3.32 -0.03 -11.79
CA ILE A 186 4.42 0.51 -12.60
C ILE A 186 5.46 1.22 -11.74
N GLU A 187 5.07 1.70 -10.54
CA GLU A 187 5.99 2.32 -9.60
C GLU A 187 5.52 2.17 -8.16
N GLY A 188 6.47 2.12 -7.22
CA GLY A 188 6.18 2.10 -5.78
C GLY A 188 5.89 0.72 -5.18
N ILE A 189 6.17 -0.39 -5.87
CA ILE A 189 5.92 -1.76 -5.38
C ILE A 189 6.57 -2.04 -4.01
N GLU A 190 7.73 -1.45 -3.73
CA GLU A 190 8.45 -1.65 -2.46
C GLU A 190 7.73 -0.99 -1.26
N LEU A 191 6.90 0.04 -1.51
CA LEU A 191 6.05 0.66 -0.50
C LEU A 191 4.98 -0.31 0.01
N LEU A 192 4.46 -1.16 -0.88
CA LEU A 192 3.46 -2.17 -0.55
C LEU A 192 4.01 -3.25 0.38
N LYS A 193 5.31 -3.57 0.29
CA LYS A 193 5.99 -4.50 1.21
C LYS A 193 6.09 -3.99 2.64
N LYS A 194 5.84 -2.69 2.87
CA LYS A 194 5.83 -2.07 4.21
C LYS A 194 4.45 -2.08 4.87
N ILE A 195 3.42 -2.47 4.14
CA ILE A 195 2.08 -2.66 4.71
C ILE A 195 2.14 -3.72 5.80
N LYS A 196 1.45 -3.43 6.89
CA LYS A 196 1.43 -4.26 8.08
C LYS A 196 0.86 -5.64 7.77
N TYR A 197 1.52 -6.67 8.24
CA TYR A 197 1.12 -8.07 8.11
C TYR A 197 1.12 -8.78 9.47
N ASN A 198 0.53 -9.97 9.53
CA ASN A 198 0.56 -10.85 10.68
C ASN A 198 1.39 -12.12 10.33
N ASN A 199 2.30 -12.53 11.22
CA ASN A 199 3.12 -13.72 10.98
C ASN A 199 2.33 -15.03 11.07
N ASN A 200 1.26 -15.04 11.88
CA ASN A 200 0.50 -16.25 12.20
C ASN A 200 -0.84 -16.35 11.45
N SER A 201 -1.18 -15.35 10.63
CA SER A 201 -2.42 -15.30 9.88
C SER A 201 -2.28 -14.42 8.67
N GLU A 202 -2.98 -14.74 7.59
CA GLU A 202 -3.09 -13.86 6.42
C GLU A 202 -3.93 -12.60 6.71
N PHE A 203 -4.86 -12.68 7.68
CA PHE A 203 -5.66 -11.54 8.11
C PHE A 203 -4.90 -10.71 9.13
N VAL A 204 -5.00 -9.39 8.98
CA VAL A 204 -4.23 -8.41 9.76
C VAL A 204 -5.09 -7.79 10.85
N LEU A 205 -4.66 -7.93 12.12
CA LEU A 205 -5.24 -7.18 13.22
C LEU A 205 -4.71 -5.73 13.21
N ARG A 206 -5.60 -4.75 13.33
CA ARG A 206 -5.29 -3.31 13.21
C ARG A 206 -4.54 -3.02 11.92
N PRO A 207 -5.15 -3.32 10.76
CA PRO A 207 -4.50 -3.21 9.46
C PRO A 207 -4.20 -1.75 9.10
N ASP A 208 -3.22 -1.57 8.22
CA ASP A 208 -3.05 -0.32 7.49
C ASP A 208 -4.23 -0.12 6.52
N TYR A 209 -4.42 1.11 6.04
CA TYR A 209 -5.55 1.46 5.19
C TYR A 209 -5.12 2.30 3.98
N VAL A 210 -5.95 2.28 2.97
CA VAL A 210 -5.86 3.14 1.79
C VAL A 210 -6.13 4.58 2.23
N LYS A 211 -5.15 5.47 2.10
CA LYS A 211 -5.34 6.90 2.39
C LYS A 211 -6.21 7.55 1.33
N LYS A 212 -5.85 7.33 0.06
CA LYS A 212 -6.59 7.77 -1.12
C LYS A 212 -6.35 6.79 -2.27
N PHE A 213 -7.34 6.68 -3.15
CA PHE A 213 -7.24 5.94 -4.40
C PHE A 213 -7.89 6.80 -5.49
N TYR A 214 -7.10 7.28 -6.47
CA TYR A 214 -7.58 8.26 -7.44
C TYR A 214 -6.91 8.13 -8.80
N VAL A 215 -7.60 8.66 -9.83
CA VAL A 215 -7.07 8.70 -11.20
C VAL A 215 -6.00 9.80 -11.28
N TYR A 216 -4.81 9.45 -11.76
CA TYR A 216 -3.76 10.42 -12.05
C TYR A 216 -4.14 11.27 -13.26
N LYS A 217 -3.92 12.58 -13.17
CA LYS A 217 -4.12 13.52 -14.28
C LYS A 217 -2.76 14.05 -14.68
N PHE A 218 -2.40 13.82 -15.93
CA PHE A 218 -1.24 14.47 -16.53
C PHE A 218 -1.57 15.95 -16.79
N ASN A 219 -0.70 16.82 -16.36
CA ASN A 219 -0.80 18.27 -16.64
C ASN A 219 -0.30 18.58 -18.05
#